data_51298dc94ad0307c05d54ed56c69783c
#
_entry.id   51298dc94ad0307c05d54ed56c69783c
#
_cell.length_a   1.000
_cell.length_b   1.000
_cell.length_c   1.000
_cell.angle_alpha   90.00
_cell.angle_beta   90.00
_cell.angle_gamma   90.00
#
_symmetry.space_group_name_H-M   'P 1'
#
loop_
_entity.id
_entity.type
_entity.pdbx_description
1 polymer ?
#
loop_
_entity_poly.entity_id
_entity_poly.type
_entity_poly.pdbx_seq_one_letter_code
_entity_poly.pdbx_strand_id
1 'polypeptide(L)'
;MRFWLLGLLLALGVGCKSRHSASAGDALSALRMEYAGRIRIDSSEHYILVRVQNPWDTARILHTYVLVGRETELPEGLPEGTLVRTPVEKALVYSSVHCGLLSELGAIDRIGGICDLQYIEIPEIQNRCASGRMVDAGNSMNPDIEKIIDFHPDAILLSPFENSGGYGRIEKLGIPVIECADYMETSPLGRSEWMRFFGLLFGKRRQADSLFTAVRADYLQLCDLVKSVNQRPTVISELKSGSAWYVPGGKSTTGRLYQDAGATYMWAEDEHSGSIPLSFETVFDRG
;
A
#
# COMPACT_ATOMS: atom_id res chain seq x y z
N MET A 1 20.53 83.16 -35.21
CA MET A 1 19.67 82.28 -36.02
C MET A 1 20.12 80.88 -35.78
N ARG A 2 19.32 80.10 -35.01
CA ARG A 2 19.75 78.84 -34.40
C ARG A 2 18.99 77.68 -35.05
N PHE A 3 19.74 76.71 -35.60
CA PHE A 3 19.23 75.49 -36.14
C PHE A 3 18.97 74.47 -35.00
N TRP A 4 17.81 73.88 -34.99
CA TRP A 4 17.50 72.75 -34.14
C TRP A 4 17.33 71.48 -35.02
N LEU A 5 18.24 70.52 -34.86
CA LEU A 5 18.16 69.18 -35.44
C LEU A 5 17.37 68.30 -34.51
N LEU A 6 16.23 67.79 -35.00
CA LEU A 6 15.47 66.72 -34.33
C LEU A 6 16.07 65.36 -34.72
N GLY A 7 16.69 64.68 -33.77
CA GLY A 7 17.14 63.31 -33.93
C GLY A 7 16.02 62.33 -33.65
N LEU A 8 15.68 61.55 -34.64
CA LEU A 8 14.69 60.44 -34.55
C LEU A 8 15.38 59.22 -34.02
N LEU A 9 15.09 58.75 -32.73
CA LEU A 9 15.56 57.52 -32.14
C LEU A 9 14.60 56.40 -32.54
N LEU A 10 15.02 55.49 -33.41
CA LEU A 10 14.36 54.21 -33.69
C LEU A 10 14.70 53.24 -32.55
N ALA A 11 13.75 52.93 -31.70
CA ALA A 11 13.83 51.87 -30.72
C ALA A 11 13.52 50.52 -31.41
N LEU A 12 14.52 49.71 -31.71
CA LEU A 12 14.37 48.32 -32.11
C LEU A 12 14.01 47.51 -30.88
N GLY A 13 12.73 47.13 -30.77
CA GLY A 13 12.22 46.18 -29.78
C GLY A 13 12.72 44.78 -30.10
N VAL A 14 13.76 44.32 -29.40
CA VAL A 14 14.15 42.91 -29.38
C VAL A 14 13.15 42.16 -28.54
N GLY A 15 12.17 41.52 -29.20
CA GLY A 15 11.27 40.56 -28.55
C GLY A 15 12.03 39.31 -28.10
N CYS A 16 12.35 39.20 -26.82
CA CYS A 16 12.76 37.94 -26.24
C CYS A 16 11.60 36.94 -26.31
N LYS A 17 11.61 36.07 -27.32
CA LYS A 17 10.88 34.81 -27.26
C LYS A 17 11.51 34.00 -26.12
N SER A 18 10.86 33.97 -24.97
CA SER A 18 11.17 32.97 -23.96
C SER A 18 10.93 31.57 -24.56
N ARG A 19 12.02 30.91 -24.93
CA ARG A 19 12.02 29.48 -25.14
C ARG A 19 11.62 28.88 -23.79
N HIS A 20 10.41 28.31 -23.70
CA HIS A 20 10.12 27.32 -22.67
C HIS A 20 11.13 26.19 -22.88
N SER A 21 12.14 26.16 -22.02
CA SER A 21 13.00 25.00 -21.88
C SER A 21 12.10 23.84 -21.46
N ALA A 22 12.21 22.73 -22.16
CA ALA A 22 11.63 21.46 -21.76
C ALA A 22 11.87 21.26 -20.26
N SER A 23 10.82 20.93 -19.51
CA SER A 23 10.84 20.74 -18.07
C SER A 23 11.98 19.80 -17.68
N ALA A 24 12.92 20.31 -16.90
CA ALA A 24 13.68 19.43 -16.02
C ALA A 24 12.63 18.71 -15.18
N GLY A 25 12.61 17.36 -15.24
CA GLY A 25 11.64 16.57 -14.53
C GLY A 25 11.55 17.04 -13.08
N ASP A 26 10.34 17.16 -12.56
CA ASP A 26 10.08 17.65 -11.21
C ASP A 26 11.02 16.96 -10.22
N ALA A 27 11.74 17.75 -9.41
CA ALA A 27 12.63 17.20 -8.40
C ALA A 27 11.79 16.39 -7.38
N LEU A 28 12.00 15.08 -7.33
CA LEU A 28 11.32 14.21 -6.39
C LEU A 28 11.91 14.38 -4.97
N SER A 29 11.05 14.60 -3.98
CA SER A 29 11.41 14.54 -2.57
C SER A 29 10.87 13.24 -1.96
N ALA A 30 11.75 12.45 -1.29
CA ALA A 30 11.33 11.20 -0.67
C ALA A 30 10.46 11.44 0.57
N LEU A 31 9.29 10.82 0.61
CA LEU A 31 8.57 10.61 1.86
C LEU A 31 9.25 9.44 2.58
N ARG A 32 10.01 9.75 3.62
CA ARG A 32 10.81 8.74 4.30
C ARG A 32 9.91 7.75 5.06
N MET A 33 9.93 6.49 4.61
CA MET A 33 9.43 5.36 5.38
C MET A 33 10.54 4.91 6.34
N GLU A 34 10.21 4.78 7.64
CA GLU A 34 11.20 4.46 8.67
C GLU A 34 11.39 2.95 8.84
N TYR A 35 10.33 2.18 8.66
CA TYR A 35 10.26 0.75 8.94
C TYR A 35 9.85 -0.08 7.72
N ALA A 36 8.99 0.45 6.86
CA ALA A 36 8.53 -0.24 5.66
C ALA A 36 9.66 -0.30 4.62
N GLY A 37 10.14 -1.50 4.36
CA GLY A 37 11.23 -1.74 3.42
C GLY A 37 10.79 -2.06 2.00
N ARG A 38 9.51 -2.39 1.82
CA ARG A 38 8.98 -2.86 0.54
C ARG A 38 8.21 -1.82 -0.25
N ILE A 39 8.12 -0.61 0.27
CA ILE A 39 7.46 0.50 -0.41
C ILE A 39 8.32 1.75 -0.34
N ARG A 40 8.47 2.41 -1.48
CA ARG A 40 9.13 3.71 -1.58
C ARG A 40 8.16 4.73 -2.16
N ILE A 41 8.09 5.90 -1.54
CA ILE A 41 7.21 6.99 -1.91
C ILE A 41 8.06 8.23 -2.17
N ASP A 42 8.01 8.74 -3.39
CA ASP A 42 8.69 9.96 -3.82
C ASP A 42 7.61 10.98 -4.25
N SER A 43 7.68 12.21 -3.75
CA SER A 43 6.70 13.27 -4.02
C SER A 43 7.30 14.34 -4.93
N SER A 44 6.57 14.73 -5.96
CA SER A 44 6.83 15.94 -6.75
C SER A 44 5.77 17.01 -6.48
N GLU A 45 5.81 18.11 -7.19
CA GLU A 45 4.78 19.17 -7.12
C GLU A 45 3.43 18.68 -7.67
N HIS A 46 3.44 17.82 -8.70
CA HIS A 46 2.24 17.49 -9.47
C HIS A 46 1.76 16.05 -9.28
N TYR A 47 2.62 15.15 -8.77
CA TYR A 47 2.28 13.74 -8.58
C TYR A 47 3.09 13.12 -7.44
N ILE A 48 2.66 11.97 -6.97
CA ILE A 48 3.40 11.12 -6.04
C ILE A 48 3.71 9.82 -6.75
N LEU A 49 4.98 9.43 -6.72
CA LEU A 49 5.45 8.17 -7.31
C LEU A 49 5.64 7.14 -6.20
N VAL A 50 4.94 6.03 -6.31
CA VAL A 50 5.01 4.93 -5.35
C VAL A 50 5.55 3.69 -6.05
N ARG A 51 6.62 3.12 -5.51
CA ARG A 51 7.20 1.86 -5.99
C ARG A 51 7.08 0.80 -4.93
N VAL A 52 6.45 -0.30 -5.27
CA VAL A 52 6.33 -1.49 -4.43
C VAL A 52 7.38 -2.48 -4.89
N GLN A 53 8.27 -2.89 -3.97
CA GLN A 53 9.29 -3.89 -4.22
C GLN A 53 8.67 -5.28 -4.29
N ASN A 54 9.14 -6.11 -5.22
CA ASN A 54 8.69 -7.50 -5.29
C ASN A 54 9.19 -8.27 -4.06
N PRO A 55 8.29 -8.80 -3.21
CA PRO A 55 8.69 -9.47 -1.98
C PRO A 55 9.35 -10.84 -2.20
N TRP A 56 9.16 -11.45 -3.38
CA TRP A 56 9.71 -12.75 -3.76
C TRP A 56 11.00 -12.62 -4.57
N ASP A 57 11.21 -11.47 -5.21
CA ASP A 57 12.44 -11.11 -5.93
C ASP A 57 12.79 -9.65 -5.65
N THR A 58 13.54 -9.43 -4.59
CA THR A 58 13.83 -8.07 -4.09
C THR A 58 14.69 -7.22 -5.03
N ALA A 59 15.26 -7.82 -6.09
CA ALA A 59 15.95 -7.06 -7.15
C ALA A 59 14.97 -6.38 -8.12
N ARG A 60 13.68 -6.72 -8.08
CA ARG A 60 12.65 -6.23 -9.00
C ARG A 60 11.63 -5.36 -8.28
N ILE A 61 11.01 -4.47 -9.05
CA ILE A 61 9.80 -3.74 -8.65
C ILE A 61 8.60 -4.63 -8.98
N LEU A 62 7.70 -4.80 -8.03
CA LEU A 62 6.41 -5.44 -8.23
C LEU A 62 5.51 -4.53 -9.04
N HIS A 63 5.32 -3.30 -8.55
CA HIS A 63 4.47 -2.31 -9.22
C HIS A 63 4.93 -0.88 -8.99
N THR A 64 4.62 -0.02 -9.96
CA THR A 64 4.82 1.43 -9.86
C THR A 64 3.48 2.13 -10.03
N TYR A 65 3.12 3.00 -9.08
CA TYR A 65 1.93 3.84 -9.13
C TYR A 65 2.29 5.31 -9.27
N VAL A 66 1.53 6.02 -10.09
CA VAL A 66 1.61 7.47 -10.23
C VAL A 66 0.29 8.06 -9.70
N LEU A 67 0.35 8.64 -8.50
CA LEU A 67 -0.81 9.22 -7.85
C LEU A 67 -0.94 10.69 -8.26
N VAL A 68 -2.09 11.05 -8.85
CA VAL A 68 -2.39 12.44 -9.27
C VAL A 68 -3.72 12.85 -8.66
N GLY A 69 -3.77 14.05 -8.07
CA GLY A 69 -5.00 14.59 -7.50
C GLY A 69 -6.16 14.61 -8.50
N ARG A 70 -7.40 14.33 -8.06
CA ARG A 70 -8.58 14.35 -8.95
C ARG A 70 -8.82 15.69 -9.58
N GLU A 71 -8.61 16.77 -8.80
CA GLU A 71 -8.80 18.15 -9.25
C GLU A 71 -7.60 18.69 -10.04
N THR A 72 -6.51 17.93 -10.12
CA THR A 72 -5.30 18.34 -10.84
C THR A 72 -5.41 17.88 -12.30
N GLU A 73 -5.14 18.77 -13.22
CA GLU A 73 -4.95 18.42 -14.62
C GLU A 73 -3.78 17.44 -14.74
N LEU A 74 -3.90 16.48 -15.67
CA LEU A 74 -2.84 15.49 -15.85
C LEU A 74 -1.57 16.17 -16.38
N PRO A 75 -0.45 16.11 -15.63
CA PRO A 75 0.79 16.67 -16.09
C PRO A 75 1.29 15.97 -17.36
N GLU A 76 1.95 16.72 -18.24
CA GLU A 76 2.68 16.12 -19.36
C GLU A 76 3.94 15.42 -18.85
N GLY A 77 4.30 14.29 -19.48
CA GLY A 77 5.54 13.58 -19.16
C GLY A 77 5.54 12.85 -17.83
N LEU A 78 4.37 12.36 -17.38
CA LEU A 78 4.29 11.48 -16.21
C LEU A 78 5.24 10.27 -16.34
N PRO A 79 5.87 9.82 -15.24
CA PRO A 79 6.66 8.60 -15.26
C PRO A 79 5.82 7.38 -15.61
N GLU A 80 6.48 6.33 -16.07
CA GLU A 80 5.84 5.05 -16.35
C GLU A 80 5.28 4.44 -15.06
N GLY A 81 4.06 3.91 -15.12
CA GLY A 81 3.36 3.28 -14.00
C GLY A 81 1.85 3.34 -14.15
N THR A 82 1.15 2.72 -13.20
CA THR A 82 -0.31 2.77 -13.14
C THR A 82 -0.77 4.11 -12.58
N LEU A 83 -1.51 4.87 -13.38
CA LEU A 83 -2.12 6.13 -12.95
C LEU A 83 -3.26 5.86 -11.96
N VAL A 84 -3.22 6.51 -10.82
CA VAL A 84 -4.28 6.48 -9.81
C VAL A 84 -4.73 7.90 -9.49
N ARG A 85 -6.02 8.18 -9.68
CA ARG A 85 -6.61 9.48 -9.29
C ARG A 85 -6.95 9.46 -7.81
N THR A 86 -6.40 10.41 -7.06
CA THR A 86 -6.58 10.48 -5.59
C THR A 86 -7.32 11.75 -5.18
N PRO A 87 -8.15 11.70 -4.12
CA PRO A 87 -8.49 10.51 -3.35
C PRO A 87 -9.28 9.48 -4.17
N VAL A 88 -9.05 8.20 -3.89
CA VAL A 88 -9.93 7.11 -4.33
C VAL A 88 -11.28 7.30 -3.64
N GLU A 89 -12.36 7.35 -4.39
CA GLU A 89 -13.71 7.61 -3.85
C GLU A 89 -14.56 6.36 -3.79
N LYS A 90 -14.23 5.35 -4.59
CA LYS A 90 -15.03 4.14 -4.73
C LYS A 90 -14.11 2.93 -4.95
N ALA A 91 -13.66 2.34 -3.87
CA ALA A 91 -12.77 1.18 -3.92
C ALA A 91 -13.53 -0.15 -3.89
N LEU A 92 -13.01 -1.15 -4.61
CA LEU A 92 -13.29 -2.56 -4.38
C LEU A 92 -12.16 -3.14 -3.53
N VAL A 93 -12.47 -3.68 -2.35
CA VAL A 93 -11.47 -4.15 -1.38
C VAL A 93 -11.63 -5.65 -1.15
N TYR A 94 -10.55 -6.40 -1.38
CA TYR A 94 -10.58 -7.87 -1.30
C TYR A 94 -10.35 -8.40 0.11
N SER A 95 -9.60 -7.67 0.95
CA SER A 95 -9.14 -8.18 2.24
C SER A 95 -9.88 -7.52 3.40
N SER A 96 -10.34 -8.33 4.37
CA SER A 96 -10.87 -7.85 5.64
C SER A 96 -9.89 -6.96 6.40
N VAL A 97 -8.58 -7.23 6.28
CA VAL A 97 -7.51 -6.42 6.89
C VAL A 97 -7.51 -5.00 6.34
N HIS A 98 -7.61 -4.84 5.01
CA HIS A 98 -7.66 -3.51 4.39
C HIS A 98 -9.00 -2.80 4.67
N CYS A 99 -10.10 -3.54 4.77
CA CYS A 99 -11.37 -2.97 5.25
C CYS A 99 -11.25 -2.39 6.66
N GLY A 100 -10.61 -3.12 7.59
CA GLY A 100 -10.33 -2.66 8.94
C GLY A 100 -9.45 -1.42 8.96
N LEU A 101 -8.36 -1.43 8.20
CA LEU A 101 -7.47 -0.28 8.09
C LEU A 101 -8.18 0.97 7.57
N LEU A 102 -8.99 0.83 6.51
CA LEU A 102 -9.76 1.96 5.97
C LEU A 102 -10.82 2.47 6.96
N SER A 103 -11.39 1.59 7.78
CA SER A 103 -12.27 1.98 8.88
C SER A 103 -11.52 2.84 9.91
N GLU A 104 -10.34 2.41 10.36
CA GLU A 104 -9.49 3.15 11.31
C GLU A 104 -9.02 4.51 10.75
N LEU A 105 -8.77 4.58 9.45
CA LEU A 105 -8.43 5.83 8.77
C LEU A 105 -9.64 6.76 8.56
N GLY A 106 -10.86 6.35 8.94
CA GLY A 106 -12.09 7.10 8.67
C GLY A 106 -12.37 7.23 7.17
N ALA A 107 -12.10 6.17 6.41
CA ALA A 107 -12.33 6.06 4.96
C ALA A 107 -13.26 4.90 4.59
N ILE A 108 -14.00 4.34 5.54
CA ILE A 108 -14.93 3.22 5.30
C ILE A 108 -16.04 3.58 4.29
N ASP A 109 -16.41 4.84 4.20
CA ASP A 109 -17.36 5.38 3.22
C ASP A 109 -16.83 5.28 1.77
N ARG A 110 -15.53 5.18 1.60
CA ARG A 110 -14.86 4.99 0.30
C ARG A 110 -14.84 3.54 -0.17
N ILE A 111 -15.19 2.59 0.69
CA ILE A 111 -15.38 1.20 0.31
C ILE A 111 -16.77 1.09 -0.33
N GLY A 112 -16.81 0.92 -1.62
CA GLY A 112 -18.06 0.77 -2.36
C GLY A 112 -18.36 -0.69 -2.73
N GLY A 113 -17.35 -1.57 -2.69
CA GLY A 113 -17.48 -3.00 -2.92
C GLY A 113 -16.45 -3.81 -2.16
N ILE A 114 -16.77 -5.06 -1.89
CA ILE A 114 -15.90 -6.03 -1.20
C ILE A 114 -15.96 -7.39 -1.88
N CYS A 115 -14.95 -8.22 -1.57
CA CYS A 115 -15.01 -9.67 -1.77
C CYS A 115 -15.01 -10.39 -0.42
N ASP A 116 -15.40 -11.68 -0.45
CA ASP A 116 -15.33 -12.57 0.72
C ASP A 116 -16.04 -12.00 1.96
N LEU A 117 -17.26 -11.44 1.80
CA LEU A 117 -18.07 -10.81 2.85
C LEU A 117 -18.16 -11.68 4.12
N GLN A 118 -18.15 -13.00 3.98
CA GLN A 118 -18.22 -13.95 5.07
C GLN A 118 -17.06 -13.86 6.09
N TYR A 119 -15.93 -13.25 5.69
CA TYR A 119 -14.77 -13.04 6.55
C TYR A 119 -14.60 -11.59 7.04
N ILE A 120 -15.59 -10.72 6.75
CA ILE A 120 -15.55 -9.31 7.14
C ILE A 120 -16.55 -9.08 8.28
N GLU A 121 -16.06 -9.09 9.52
CA GLU A 121 -16.89 -8.93 10.73
C GLU A 121 -17.14 -7.47 11.11
N ILE A 122 -16.98 -6.52 10.17
CA ILE A 122 -17.21 -5.08 10.42
C ILE A 122 -18.70 -4.80 10.23
N PRO A 123 -19.45 -4.42 11.31
CA PRO A 123 -20.89 -4.30 11.26
C PRO A 123 -21.39 -3.30 10.21
N GLU A 124 -20.68 -2.20 10.00
CA GLU A 124 -21.05 -1.22 8.99
C GLU A 124 -20.98 -1.78 7.56
N ILE A 125 -19.95 -2.57 7.24
CA ILE A 125 -19.80 -3.22 5.93
C ILE A 125 -20.92 -4.24 5.74
N GLN A 126 -21.18 -5.08 6.73
CA GLN A 126 -22.27 -6.07 6.70
C GLN A 126 -23.63 -5.40 6.44
N ASN A 127 -23.94 -4.32 7.18
CA ASN A 127 -25.17 -3.58 7.03
C ASN A 127 -25.30 -2.88 5.65
N ARG A 128 -24.18 -2.38 5.12
CA ARG A 128 -24.18 -1.72 3.79
C ARG A 128 -24.36 -2.74 2.68
N CYS A 129 -23.77 -3.93 2.78
CA CYS A 129 -24.01 -5.03 1.83
C CYS A 129 -25.45 -5.52 1.92
N ALA A 130 -25.96 -5.80 3.12
CA ALA A 130 -27.35 -6.26 3.32
C ALA A 130 -28.40 -5.27 2.80
N SER A 131 -28.10 -3.96 2.86
CA SER A 131 -29.00 -2.90 2.34
C SER A 131 -28.77 -2.55 0.86
N GLY A 132 -27.88 -3.25 0.16
CA GLY A 132 -27.53 -2.97 -1.25
C GLY A 132 -26.75 -1.67 -1.49
N ARG A 133 -26.24 -1.03 -0.43
CA ARG A 133 -25.43 0.20 -0.53
C ARG A 133 -23.94 -0.07 -0.77
N MET A 134 -23.53 -1.33 -0.71
CA MET A 134 -22.18 -1.80 -1.01
C MET A 134 -22.29 -3.09 -1.80
N VAL A 135 -21.45 -3.24 -2.81
CA VAL A 135 -21.44 -4.42 -3.68
C VAL A 135 -20.68 -5.55 -3.03
N ASP A 136 -21.28 -6.71 -2.94
CA ASP A 136 -20.56 -7.97 -2.68
C ASP A 136 -20.21 -8.60 -4.04
N ALA A 137 -18.92 -8.52 -4.40
CA ALA A 137 -18.39 -9.10 -5.64
C ALA A 137 -18.07 -10.60 -5.52
N GLY A 138 -18.45 -11.24 -4.42
CA GLY A 138 -18.31 -12.68 -4.21
C GLY A 138 -16.93 -13.11 -3.74
N ASN A 139 -16.43 -14.23 -4.25
CA ASN A 139 -15.17 -14.82 -3.83
C ASN A 139 -13.97 -14.13 -4.48
N SER A 140 -12.96 -13.76 -3.69
CA SER A 140 -11.76 -13.04 -4.15
C SER A 140 -10.92 -13.81 -5.19
N MET A 141 -10.94 -15.12 -5.15
CA MET A 141 -10.22 -15.95 -6.15
C MET A 141 -10.96 -16.10 -7.48
N ASN A 142 -12.28 -15.84 -7.48
CA ASN A 142 -13.11 -15.85 -8.68
C ASN A 142 -14.24 -14.83 -8.53
N PRO A 143 -13.92 -13.53 -8.58
CA PRO A 143 -14.91 -12.49 -8.35
C PRO A 143 -15.90 -12.37 -9.51
N ASP A 144 -17.08 -11.85 -9.20
CA ASP A 144 -18.13 -11.55 -10.16
C ASP A 144 -17.75 -10.32 -11.00
N ILE A 145 -17.21 -10.59 -12.18
CA ILE A 145 -16.71 -9.54 -13.09
C ILE A 145 -17.84 -8.64 -13.58
N GLU A 146 -19.05 -9.16 -13.75
CA GLU A 146 -20.19 -8.36 -14.21
C GLU A 146 -20.56 -7.33 -13.14
N LYS A 147 -20.64 -7.76 -11.89
CA LYS A 147 -20.84 -6.83 -10.77
C LYS A 147 -19.75 -5.77 -10.66
N ILE A 148 -18.46 -6.15 -10.90
CA ILE A 148 -17.35 -5.19 -10.87
C ILE A 148 -17.49 -4.17 -12.00
N ILE A 149 -17.87 -4.61 -13.21
CA ILE A 149 -18.12 -3.71 -14.35
C ILE A 149 -19.26 -2.75 -14.04
N ASP A 150 -20.39 -3.24 -13.58
CA ASP A 150 -21.55 -2.40 -13.24
C ASP A 150 -21.26 -1.43 -12.10
N PHE A 151 -20.45 -1.87 -11.15
CA PHE A 151 -20.05 -1.08 -10.00
C PHE A 151 -19.09 0.05 -10.35
N HIS A 152 -18.20 -0.09 -11.35
CA HIS A 152 -17.20 0.88 -11.78
C HIS A 152 -16.36 1.44 -10.61
N PRO A 153 -15.52 0.65 -9.96
CA PRO A 153 -14.61 1.17 -8.91
C PRO A 153 -13.51 2.04 -9.51
N ASP A 154 -13.02 2.99 -8.73
CA ASP A 154 -11.85 3.82 -9.08
C ASP A 154 -10.54 3.06 -8.94
N ALA A 155 -10.50 2.08 -8.04
CA ALA A 155 -9.37 1.21 -7.79
C ALA A 155 -9.82 -0.12 -7.16
N ILE A 156 -9.03 -1.16 -7.39
CA ILE A 156 -9.19 -2.48 -6.78
C ILE A 156 -8.00 -2.72 -5.88
N LEU A 157 -8.23 -2.96 -4.57
CA LEU A 157 -7.21 -3.26 -3.59
C LEU A 157 -7.20 -4.77 -3.33
N LEU A 158 -6.09 -5.40 -3.61
CA LEU A 158 -5.91 -6.84 -3.38
C LEU A 158 -4.49 -7.16 -2.86
N SER A 159 -4.35 -8.31 -2.24
CA SER A 159 -3.03 -8.81 -1.83
C SER A 159 -2.45 -9.67 -2.94
N PRO A 160 -1.27 -9.33 -3.47
CA PRO A 160 -0.58 -10.15 -4.46
C PRO A 160 -0.09 -11.45 -3.81
N PHE A 161 0.16 -12.48 -4.60
CA PHE A 161 0.79 -13.72 -4.16
C PHE A 161 1.80 -14.22 -5.20
N GLU A 162 2.75 -15.01 -4.76
CA GLU A 162 3.79 -15.54 -5.61
C GLU A 162 3.20 -16.34 -6.77
N ASN A 163 3.72 -16.11 -7.97
CA ASN A 163 3.28 -16.81 -9.18
C ASN A 163 1.77 -16.66 -9.47
N SER A 164 1.15 -15.55 -9.07
CA SER A 164 -0.25 -15.28 -9.38
C SER A 164 -0.58 -15.35 -10.88
N GLY A 165 0.43 -15.20 -11.74
CA GLY A 165 0.25 -15.21 -13.20
C GLY A 165 -0.55 -14.01 -13.72
N GLY A 166 -0.75 -12.99 -12.86
CA GLY A 166 -1.62 -11.83 -13.11
C GLY A 166 -3.03 -12.03 -12.53
N TYR A 167 -3.89 -11.03 -12.77
CA TYR A 167 -5.25 -10.98 -12.22
C TYR A 167 -6.31 -11.30 -13.28
N GLY A 168 -5.90 -11.88 -14.39
CA GLY A 168 -6.77 -12.42 -15.43
C GLY A 168 -7.73 -11.40 -16.03
N ARG A 169 -9.05 -11.60 -15.82
CA ARG A 169 -10.08 -10.73 -16.42
C ARG A 169 -10.10 -9.33 -15.79
N ILE A 170 -9.66 -9.18 -14.54
CA ILE A 170 -9.64 -7.89 -13.81
C ILE A 170 -8.69 -6.90 -14.48
N GLU A 171 -7.51 -7.35 -14.94
CA GLU A 171 -6.54 -6.48 -15.63
C GLU A 171 -7.11 -5.86 -16.91
N LYS A 172 -8.02 -6.58 -17.56
CA LYS A 172 -8.66 -6.13 -18.82
C LYS A 172 -9.72 -5.06 -18.61
N LEU A 173 -10.11 -4.78 -17.37
CA LEU A 173 -11.12 -3.78 -17.06
C LEU A 173 -10.57 -2.35 -17.15
N GLY A 174 -9.24 -2.16 -17.20
CA GLY A 174 -8.62 -0.84 -17.19
C GLY A 174 -8.76 -0.09 -15.86
N ILE A 175 -9.16 -0.79 -14.79
CA ILE A 175 -9.27 -0.24 -13.44
C ILE A 175 -7.91 -0.41 -12.75
N PRO A 176 -7.34 0.62 -12.12
CA PRO A 176 -6.12 0.50 -11.35
C PRO A 176 -6.19 -0.59 -10.29
N VAL A 177 -5.30 -1.58 -10.36
CA VAL A 177 -5.13 -2.61 -9.35
C VAL A 177 -4.02 -2.19 -8.41
N ILE A 178 -4.33 -2.07 -7.12
CA ILE A 178 -3.40 -1.73 -6.05
C ILE A 178 -2.97 -3.01 -5.35
N GLU A 179 -1.73 -3.42 -5.58
CA GLU A 179 -1.10 -4.61 -5.00
C GLU A 179 -0.60 -4.30 -3.59
N CYS A 180 -1.40 -4.68 -2.60
CA CYS A 180 -1.13 -4.43 -1.19
C CYS A 180 -0.20 -5.53 -0.63
N ALA A 181 1.11 -5.35 -0.80
CA ALA A 181 2.13 -6.30 -0.36
C ALA A 181 2.58 -6.06 1.10
N ASP A 182 1.81 -5.32 1.89
CA ASP A 182 2.08 -4.99 3.29
C ASP A 182 2.30 -6.21 4.18
N TYR A 183 1.57 -7.29 3.91
CA TYR A 183 1.68 -8.54 4.67
C TYR A 183 3.04 -9.24 4.51
N MET A 184 3.82 -8.88 3.48
CA MET A 184 5.16 -9.41 3.20
C MET A 184 6.28 -8.53 3.77
N GLU A 185 5.95 -7.48 4.53
CA GLU A 185 6.94 -6.72 5.29
C GLU A 185 7.63 -7.59 6.34
N THR A 186 8.85 -7.19 6.69
CA THR A 186 9.73 -7.98 7.58
C THR A 186 9.62 -7.58 9.05
N SER A 187 8.72 -6.65 9.37
CA SER A 187 8.48 -6.21 10.74
C SER A 187 7.05 -5.72 10.93
N PRO A 188 6.49 -5.81 12.17
CA PRO A 188 5.18 -5.28 12.48
C PRO A 188 5.04 -3.78 12.23
N LEU A 189 6.05 -2.99 12.58
CA LEU A 189 6.04 -1.55 12.31
C LEU A 189 6.17 -1.25 10.82
N GLY A 190 6.95 -2.05 10.05
CA GLY A 190 7.00 -1.93 8.60
C GLY A 190 5.64 -2.16 7.97
N ARG A 191 4.95 -3.22 8.36
CA ARG A 191 3.58 -3.50 7.91
C ARG A 191 2.62 -2.38 8.30
N SER A 192 2.66 -1.93 9.53
CA SER A 192 1.79 -0.85 10.02
C SER A 192 2.04 0.47 9.28
N GLU A 193 3.27 0.75 8.87
CA GLU A 193 3.62 1.99 8.19
C GLU A 193 2.99 2.13 6.80
N TRP A 194 2.54 1.02 6.17
CA TRP A 194 1.78 1.07 4.94
C TRP A 194 0.49 1.88 5.05
N MET A 195 -0.04 2.08 6.26
CA MET A 195 -1.19 2.99 6.47
C MET A 195 -0.95 4.39 5.90
N ARG A 196 0.30 4.85 5.80
CA ARG A 196 0.66 6.12 5.16
C ARG A 196 0.38 6.11 3.66
N PHE A 197 0.65 4.99 2.99
CA PHE A 197 0.30 4.81 1.58
C PHE A 197 -1.23 4.82 1.38
N PHE A 198 -1.96 4.08 2.21
CA PHE A 198 -3.44 4.14 2.17
C PHE A 198 -3.96 5.53 2.50
N GLY A 199 -3.31 6.25 3.41
CA GLY A 199 -3.61 7.66 3.69
C GLY A 199 -3.47 8.57 2.47
N LEU A 200 -2.47 8.33 1.61
CA LEU A 200 -2.32 9.05 0.33
C LEU A 200 -3.40 8.65 -0.68
N LEU A 201 -3.70 7.35 -0.82
CA LEU A 201 -4.73 6.86 -1.73
C LEU A 201 -6.12 7.44 -1.42
N PHE A 202 -6.47 7.54 -0.14
CA PHE A 202 -7.81 7.94 0.30
C PHE A 202 -7.92 9.37 0.84
N GLY A 203 -6.88 10.19 0.67
CA GLY A 203 -6.88 11.59 1.14
C GLY A 203 -6.89 11.72 2.66
N LYS A 204 -6.38 10.73 3.40
CA LYS A 204 -6.36 10.65 4.86
C LYS A 204 -4.93 10.74 5.45
N ARG A 205 -4.03 11.46 4.77
CA ARG A 205 -2.61 11.51 5.14
C ARG A 205 -2.37 11.87 6.60
N ARG A 206 -3.03 12.93 7.11
CA ARG A 206 -2.85 13.36 8.51
C ARG A 206 -3.33 12.32 9.51
N GLN A 207 -4.46 11.66 9.23
CA GLN A 207 -4.98 10.57 10.05
C GLN A 207 -4.02 9.38 10.08
N ALA A 208 -3.50 9.01 8.92
CA ALA A 208 -2.53 7.92 8.80
C ALA A 208 -1.23 8.22 9.56
N ASP A 209 -0.67 9.42 9.43
CA ASP A 209 0.52 9.82 10.17
C ASP A 209 0.30 9.83 11.69
N SER A 210 -0.86 10.33 12.15
CA SER A 210 -1.23 10.33 13.58
C SER A 210 -1.41 8.92 14.12
N LEU A 211 -2.14 8.07 13.39
CA LEU A 211 -2.40 6.69 13.79
C LEU A 211 -1.09 5.88 13.82
N PHE A 212 -0.26 5.99 12.79
CA PHE A 212 1.04 5.31 12.79
C PHE A 212 1.94 5.77 13.95
N THR A 213 1.95 7.07 14.26
CA THR A 213 2.74 7.61 15.37
C THR A 213 2.31 7.01 16.71
N ALA A 214 1.01 6.87 16.94
CA ALA A 214 0.46 6.24 18.13
C ALA A 214 0.83 4.74 18.19
N VAL A 215 0.55 3.99 17.12
CA VAL A 215 0.87 2.55 17.03
C VAL A 215 2.37 2.30 17.26
N ARG A 216 3.23 3.12 16.65
CA ARG A 216 4.68 3.02 16.83
C ARG A 216 5.09 3.25 18.30
N ALA A 217 4.53 4.28 18.95
CA ALA A 217 4.86 4.60 20.32
C ALA A 217 4.47 3.45 21.28
N ASP A 218 3.25 2.95 21.15
CA ASP A 218 2.74 1.84 21.95
C ASP A 218 3.55 0.56 21.72
N TYR A 219 3.83 0.25 20.46
CA TYR A 219 4.62 -0.93 20.11
C TYR A 219 6.02 -0.91 20.72
N LEU A 220 6.74 0.22 20.59
CA LEU A 220 8.08 0.37 21.15
C LEU A 220 8.06 0.32 22.68
N GLN A 221 7.04 0.90 23.32
CA GLN A 221 6.86 0.80 24.76
C GLN A 221 6.68 -0.65 25.22
N LEU A 222 5.86 -1.44 24.50
CA LEU A 222 5.68 -2.86 24.80
C LEU A 222 6.98 -3.65 24.62
N CYS A 223 7.74 -3.39 23.56
CA CYS A 223 9.05 -4.00 23.35
C CYS A 223 10.03 -3.68 24.48
N ASP A 224 9.99 -2.45 25.03
CA ASP A 224 10.85 -2.07 26.14
C ASP A 224 10.46 -2.78 27.45
N LEU A 225 9.18 -2.98 27.72
CA LEU A 225 8.72 -3.75 28.87
C LEU A 225 9.22 -5.19 28.84
N VAL A 226 9.23 -5.81 27.67
CA VAL A 226 9.70 -7.20 27.48
C VAL A 226 11.18 -7.38 27.80
N LYS A 227 12.01 -6.36 27.62
CA LYS A 227 13.46 -6.44 27.91
C LYS A 227 13.78 -6.83 29.34
N SER A 228 12.91 -6.50 30.28
CA SER A 228 13.05 -6.80 31.72
C SER A 228 12.56 -8.20 32.11
N VAL A 229 11.91 -8.93 31.19
CA VAL A 229 11.32 -10.25 31.46
C VAL A 229 12.37 -11.35 31.27
N ASN A 230 12.61 -12.14 32.32
CA ASN A 230 13.60 -13.22 32.29
C ASN A 230 13.07 -14.53 31.68
N GLN A 231 11.76 -14.80 31.82
CA GLN A 231 11.15 -15.99 31.24
C GLN A 231 10.77 -15.73 29.79
N ARG A 232 11.24 -16.62 28.92
CA ARG A 232 10.99 -16.57 27.48
C ARG A 232 10.17 -17.78 27.07
N PRO A 233 8.82 -17.66 26.93
CA PRO A 233 8.00 -18.77 26.52
C PRO A 233 8.35 -19.20 25.11
N THR A 234 8.33 -20.51 24.85
CA THR A 234 8.40 -21.04 23.48
C THR A 234 7.03 -20.89 22.82
N VAL A 235 7.05 -20.48 21.54
CA VAL A 235 5.84 -20.28 20.76
C VAL A 235 5.86 -21.19 19.55
N ILE A 236 4.80 -21.97 19.42
CA ILE A 236 4.40 -22.67 18.19
C ILE A 236 3.05 -22.08 17.79
N SER A 237 2.91 -21.68 16.55
CA SER A 237 1.69 -21.05 16.06
C SER A 237 1.16 -21.78 14.84
N GLU A 238 -0.03 -21.36 14.44
CA GLU A 238 -0.78 -21.84 13.30
C GLU A 238 -1.31 -23.28 13.49
N LEU A 239 -2.08 -23.72 12.52
CA LEU A 239 -2.64 -25.06 12.50
C LEU A 239 -2.17 -25.79 11.24
N LYS A 240 -2.06 -27.10 11.36
CA LYS A 240 -1.84 -27.96 10.21
C LYS A 240 -3.01 -27.84 9.24
N SER A 241 -2.72 -27.52 7.99
CA SER A 241 -3.70 -27.46 6.90
C SER A 241 -3.35 -28.49 5.83
N GLY A 242 -4.20 -29.48 5.64
CA GLY A 242 -3.94 -30.56 4.69
C GLY A 242 -2.69 -31.38 5.06
N SER A 243 -1.73 -31.48 4.14
CA SER A 243 -0.47 -32.24 4.32
C SER A 243 0.65 -31.40 4.94
N ALA A 244 0.51 -30.08 5.03
CA ALA A 244 1.56 -29.19 5.52
C ALA A 244 1.09 -28.37 6.74
N TRP A 245 2.07 -28.01 7.58
CA TRP A 245 1.90 -27.04 8.65
C TRP A 245 2.62 -25.75 8.22
N TYR A 246 1.85 -24.69 7.93
CA TYR A 246 2.41 -23.43 7.51
C TYR A 246 2.73 -22.59 8.74
N VAL A 247 4.03 -22.44 9.04
CA VAL A 247 4.50 -21.59 10.15
C VAL A 247 5.09 -20.29 9.60
N PRO A 248 5.03 -19.17 10.36
CA PRO A 248 5.67 -17.92 9.94
C PRO A 248 7.17 -18.09 9.76
N GLY A 249 7.74 -17.61 8.68
CA GLY A 249 9.19 -17.50 8.54
C GLY A 249 9.78 -16.54 9.59
N GLY A 250 11.05 -16.71 9.91
CA GLY A 250 11.71 -15.91 10.94
C GLY A 250 11.78 -14.41 10.59
N LYS A 251 11.87 -14.09 9.29
CA LYS A 251 11.82 -12.70 8.78
C LYS A 251 10.42 -12.24 8.36
N SER A 252 9.37 -13.01 8.67
CA SER A 252 8.00 -12.55 8.48
C SER A 252 7.60 -11.54 9.56
N THR A 253 6.57 -10.76 9.29
CA THR A 253 5.97 -9.85 10.29
C THR A 253 5.59 -10.59 11.58
N THR A 254 4.99 -11.79 11.47
CA THR A 254 4.58 -12.60 12.62
C THR A 254 5.77 -13.21 13.35
N GLY A 255 6.76 -13.75 12.62
CA GLY A 255 7.98 -14.29 13.23
C GLY A 255 8.74 -13.20 14.01
N ARG A 256 8.81 -11.98 13.44
CA ARG A 256 9.40 -10.84 14.12
C ARG A 256 8.58 -10.39 15.34
N LEU A 257 7.25 -10.42 15.25
CA LEU A 257 6.36 -10.09 16.37
C LEU A 257 6.63 -10.99 17.59
N TYR A 258 6.81 -12.31 17.38
CA TYR A 258 7.14 -13.23 18.48
C TYR A 258 8.46 -12.88 19.15
N GLN A 259 9.49 -12.56 18.35
CA GLN A 259 10.79 -12.13 18.86
C GLN A 259 10.68 -10.83 19.66
N ASP A 260 9.99 -9.83 19.13
CA ASP A 260 9.80 -8.53 19.76
C ASP A 260 8.95 -8.63 21.04
N ALA A 261 8.01 -9.60 21.10
CA ALA A 261 7.27 -9.98 22.30
C ALA A 261 8.10 -10.80 23.31
N GLY A 262 9.37 -11.08 23.01
CA GLY A 262 10.28 -11.81 23.89
C GLY A 262 10.05 -13.30 23.94
N ALA A 263 9.35 -13.88 22.98
CA ALA A 263 9.20 -15.32 22.89
C ALA A 263 10.43 -15.98 22.28
N THR A 264 10.62 -17.27 22.59
CA THR A 264 11.53 -18.15 21.86
C THR A 264 10.75 -18.77 20.71
N TYR A 265 11.02 -18.33 19.50
CA TYR A 265 10.37 -18.85 18.31
C TYR A 265 11.29 -19.84 17.60
N MET A 266 10.77 -21.05 17.33
CA MET A 266 11.56 -22.17 16.84
C MET A 266 12.21 -21.93 15.48
N TRP A 267 11.60 -21.10 14.66
CA TRP A 267 12.09 -20.75 13.31
C TRP A 267 12.54 -19.29 13.22
N ALA A 268 13.02 -18.70 14.32
CA ALA A 268 13.48 -17.30 14.37
C ALA A 268 14.61 -17.00 13.38
N GLU A 269 15.47 -17.99 13.11
CA GLU A 269 16.61 -17.89 12.19
C GLU A 269 16.23 -18.15 10.70
N ASP A 270 14.97 -18.48 10.42
CA ASP A 270 14.52 -18.67 9.05
C ASP A 270 14.48 -17.34 8.29
N GLU A 271 14.98 -17.37 7.04
CA GLU A 271 15.18 -16.17 6.24
C GLU A 271 13.93 -15.73 5.43
N HIS A 272 12.85 -16.51 5.45
CA HIS A 272 11.64 -16.20 4.69
C HIS A 272 10.81 -15.09 5.35
N SER A 273 10.31 -14.18 4.54
CA SER A 273 9.35 -13.12 4.96
C SER A 273 7.88 -13.56 4.86
N GLY A 274 7.62 -14.75 4.32
CA GLY A 274 6.31 -15.39 4.25
C GLY A 274 6.20 -16.58 5.18
N SER A 275 5.17 -17.42 4.97
CA SER A 275 5.02 -18.69 5.67
C SER A 275 5.86 -19.79 5.02
N ILE A 276 6.39 -20.69 5.83
CA ILE A 276 7.14 -21.88 5.39
C ILE A 276 6.30 -23.13 5.60
N PRO A 277 6.19 -24.00 4.59
CA PRO A 277 5.48 -25.28 4.71
C PRO A 277 6.39 -26.33 5.38
N LEU A 278 5.96 -26.91 6.48
CA LEU A 278 6.67 -27.94 7.21
C LEU A 278 5.84 -29.22 7.31
N SER A 279 6.52 -30.36 7.47
CA SER A 279 5.82 -31.60 7.81
C SER A 279 5.41 -31.58 9.29
N PHE A 280 4.41 -32.41 9.64
CA PHE A 280 4.00 -32.58 11.04
C PHE A 280 5.17 -33.04 11.90
N GLU A 281 5.95 -34.00 11.41
CA GLU A 281 7.11 -34.57 12.09
C GLU A 281 8.16 -33.51 12.39
N THR A 282 8.44 -32.62 11.43
CA THR A 282 9.40 -31.51 11.62
C THR A 282 8.96 -30.55 12.72
N VAL A 283 7.65 -30.26 12.80
CA VAL A 283 7.11 -29.38 13.85
C VAL A 283 7.11 -30.09 15.19
N PHE A 284 6.74 -31.40 15.22
CA PHE A 284 6.69 -32.22 16.44
C PHE A 284 8.08 -32.44 17.06
N ASP A 285 9.10 -32.65 16.23
CA ASP A 285 10.49 -32.90 16.70
C ASP A 285 11.16 -31.65 17.27
N ARG A 286 10.66 -30.46 16.93
CA ARG A 286 11.21 -29.18 17.40
C ARG A 286 10.39 -28.50 18.49
N GLY A 287 9.13 -28.84 18.65
CA GLY A 287 8.20 -28.28 19.64
C GLY A 287 8.12 -29.13 20.88
#